data_08561a20b02e0ae22d2fa613c4b9575d
#
_entry.id   08561a20b02e0ae22d2fa613c4b9575d
#
_cell.length_a   1.000
_cell.length_b   1.000
_cell.length_c   1.000
_cell.angle_alpha   90.00
_cell.angle_beta   90.00
_cell.angle_gamma   90.00
#
_symmetry.space_group_name_H-M   'P 1'
#
loop_
_entity.id
_entity.type
_entity.pdbx_description
1 polymer ?
#
loop_
_entity_poly.entity_id
_entity_poly.type
_entity_poly.pdbx_seq_one_letter_code
_entity_poly.pdbx_strand_id
1 'polypeptide(L)'
;MKGMLRMGLVAVAALAAACAPRERTLVLLSTNDMHAKIQNVPRLPSAVEACRDTARLVVLVDAGDRWTGNAYVDMAPTPGMPMIALMNELGYDVATLGNHEFDHGQAFLGRMIDSMAFEVVCANVTSDTCTFPQLPPYVVLDKDGIRIGFVGVVTNYEGPGHPAGNESSFAGLEFPDPQAMALKYAAELRPECDVLVLVSHMGDDRDRELLAGGASQYDVVIGGHTHEEVDTLIGGTLLTQTGKDLRNIGVTTIRMKGRKVAGVDFRLVSLA
;
A
#
# COMPACT_ATOMS: atom_id res chain seq x y z
N MET A 1 49.41 27.91 -27.95
CA MET A 1 48.42 26.88 -28.32
C MET A 1 48.17 25.81 -27.24
N LYS A 2 48.84 25.83 -26.06
CA LYS A 2 48.63 24.80 -25.00
C LYS A 2 47.57 25.16 -23.93
N GLY A 3 47.07 26.38 -23.92
CA GLY A 3 46.09 26.86 -22.93
C GLY A 3 44.61 26.64 -23.28
N MET A 4 44.25 26.58 -24.55
CA MET A 4 42.84 26.43 -24.99
C MET A 4 42.31 24.97 -24.88
N LEU A 5 43.19 23.97 -24.98
CA LEU A 5 42.78 22.55 -24.93
C LEU A 5 42.37 22.10 -23.51
N ARG A 6 42.91 22.73 -22.45
CA ARG A 6 42.57 22.40 -21.06
C ARG A 6 41.20 22.97 -20.61
N MET A 7 40.79 24.13 -21.15
CA MET A 7 39.47 24.71 -20.82
C MET A 7 38.32 23.94 -21.45
N GLY A 8 38.50 23.38 -22.66
CA GLY A 8 37.46 22.61 -23.33
C GLY A 8 37.13 21.27 -22.61
N LEU A 9 38.16 20.61 -22.04
CA LEU A 9 37.95 19.35 -21.32
C LEU A 9 37.19 19.53 -19.98
N VAL A 10 37.44 20.63 -19.27
CA VAL A 10 36.75 20.94 -18.01
C VAL A 10 35.28 21.30 -18.26
N ALA A 11 34.98 22.03 -19.32
CA ALA A 11 33.60 22.40 -19.67
C ALA A 11 32.76 21.15 -20.10
N VAL A 12 33.36 20.21 -20.85
CA VAL A 12 32.66 18.98 -21.27
C VAL A 12 32.42 18.05 -20.07
N ALA A 13 33.38 17.94 -19.12
CA ALA A 13 33.18 17.13 -17.90
C ALA A 13 32.10 17.73 -16.99
N ALA A 14 32.02 19.05 -16.87
CA ALA A 14 30.97 19.72 -16.08
C ALA A 14 29.58 19.58 -16.70
N LEU A 15 29.44 19.59 -18.04
CA LEU A 15 28.18 19.35 -18.74
C LEU A 15 27.73 17.88 -18.62
N ALA A 16 28.66 16.92 -18.66
CA ALA A 16 28.35 15.49 -18.48
C ALA A 16 27.85 15.19 -17.06
N ALA A 17 28.42 15.84 -16.05
CA ALA A 17 27.96 15.70 -14.66
C ALA A 17 26.56 16.31 -14.43
N ALA A 18 26.18 17.37 -15.18
CA ALA A 18 24.85 17.98 -15.12
C ALA A 18 23.74 17.14 -15.77
N CYS A 19 24.10 16.14 -16.59
CA CYS A 19 23.17 15.24 -17.29
C CYS A 19 23.00 13.88 -16.61
N ALA A 20 23.66 13.60 -15.49
CA ALA A 20 23.48 12.35 -14.77
C ALA A 20 22.07 12.28 -14.15
N PRO A 21 21.34 11.16 -14.32
CA PRO A 21 20.03 11.01 -13.70
C PRO A 21 20.15 11.20 -12.19
N ARG A 22 19.30 12.06 -11.62
CA ARG A 22 19.27 12.33 -10.18
C ARG A 22 18.86 11.07 -9.44
N GLU A 23 19.65 10.66 -8.47
CA GLU A 23 19.27 9.62 -7.53
C GLU A 23 18.30 10.21 -6.50
N ARG A 24 17.21 9.49 -6.23
CA ARG A 24 16.19 9.84 -5.24
C ARG A 24 15.77 8.60 -4.49
N THR A 25 15.29 8.81 -3.28
CA THR A 25 14.77 7.74 -2.43
C THR A 25 13.31 8.04 -2.10
N LEU A 26 12.43 7.06 -2.33
CA LEU A 26 11.06 7.01 -1.88
C LEU A 26 10.97 5.97 -0.77
N VAL A 27 10.29 6.28 0.32
CA VAL A 27 10.00 5.35 1.41
C VAL A 27 8.51 5.09 1.45
N LEU A 28 8.11 3.82 1.38
CA LEU A 28 6.75 3.39 1.70
C LEU A 28 6.77 2.84 3.13
N LEU A 29 5.94 3.41 3.99
CA LEU A 29 5.65 2.89 5.32
C LEU A 29 4.37 2.10 5.23
N SER A 30 4.38 0.84 5.66
CA SER A 30 3.23 -0.05 5.51
C SER A 30 2.76 -0.64 6.82
N THR A 31 1.44 -0.75 6.96
CA THR A 31 0.74 -1.52 7.98
C THR A 31 -0.25 -2.48 7.31
N ASN A 32 -0.57 -3.56 7.98
CA ASN A 32 -1.62 -4.51 7.65
C ASN A 32 -2.11 -5.20 8.92
N ASP A 33 -3.34 -5.73 8.89
CA ASP A 33 -3.89 -6.57 9.97
C ASP A 33 -3.70 -5.94 11.36
N MET A 34 -4.00 -4.65 11.47
CA MET A 34 -3.83 -3.91 12.73
C MET A 34 -4.80 -4.40 13.81
N HIS A 35 -5.98 -4.92 13.41
CA HIS A 35 -7.00 -5.49 14.29
C HIS A 35 -7.27 -4.65 15.53
N ALA A 36 -7.31 -3.33 15.35
CA ALA A 36 -7.58 -2.35 16.40
C ALA A 36 -6.67 -2.47 17.65
N LYS A 37 -5.44 -2.97 17.50
CA LYS A 37 -4.51 -3.18 18.63
C LYS A 37 -3.89 -1.86 19.11
N ILE A 38 -4.73 -1.02 19.70
CA ILE A 38 -4.36 0.33 20.18
C ILE A 38 -3.22 0.32 21.20
N GLN A 39 -2.97 -0.78 21.90
CA GLN A 39 -1.85 -0.90 22.83
C GLN A 39 -0.47 -0.80 22.15
N ASN A 40 -0.37 -1.10 20.87
CA ASN A 40 0.87 -1.01 20.09
C ASN A 40 1.02 0.34 19.35
N VAL A 41 -0.05 1.15 19.35
CA VAL A 41 -0.07 2.49 18.73
C VAL A 41 0.96 3.48 19.31
N PRO A 42 1.29 3.51 20.63
CA PRO A 42 2.10 4.59 21.18
C PRO A 42 3.47 4.81 20.51
N ARG A 43 4.03 3.78 19.87
CA ARG A 43 5.32 3.88 19.17
C ARG A 43 5.19 4.21 17.68
N LEU A 44 4.00 4.05 17.10
CA LEU A 44 3.77 4.27 15.68
C LEU A 44 4.07 5.72 15.24
N PRO A 45 3.59 6.77 15.93
CA PRO A 45 3.91 8.16 15.55
C PRO A 45 5.42 8.41 15.50
N SER A 46 6.16 7.97 16.53
CA SER A 46 7.61 8.16 16.57
C SER A 46 8.34 7.42 15.45
N ALA A 47 7.88 6.22 15.06
CA ALA A 47 8.46 5.47 13.96
C ALA A 47 8.20 6.17 12.62
N VAL A 48 7.00 6.73 12.42
CA VAL A 48 6.65 7.50 11.23
C VAL A 48 7.50 8.76 11.13
N GLU A 49 7.60 9.55 12.21
CA GLU A 49 8.40 10.78 12.24
C GLU A 49 9.88 10.50 12.01
N ALA A 50 10.45 9.46 12.62
CA ALA A 50 11.85 9.08 12.37
C ALA A 50 12.14 8.77 10.89
N CYS A 51 11.15 8.26 10.15
CA CYS A 51 11.29 8.06 8.71
C CYS A 51 11.14 9.38 7.95
N ARG A 52 10.23 10.26 8.33
CA ARG A 52 10.04 11.60 7.73
C ARG A 52 11.26 12.50 7.93
N ASP A 53 11.93 12.39 9.07
CA ASP A 53 13.15 13.15 9.36
C ASP A 53 14.34 12.73 8.47
N THR A 54 14.35 11.49 8.02
CA THR A 54 15.46 10.92 7.25
C THR A 54 15.20 10.78 5.75
N ALA A 55 13.93 10.75 5.35
CA ALA A 55 13.50 10.58 3.96
C ALA A 55 12.61 11.75 3.52
N ARG A 56 12.97 12.37 2.39
CA ARG A 56 12.19 13.49 1.83
C ARG A 56 10.82 13.07 1.30
N LEU A 57 10.71 11.86 0.80
CA LEU A 57 9.50 11.32 0.19
C LEU A 57 9.05 10.10 0.98
N VAL A 58 7.98 10.24 1.73
CA VAL A 58 7.38 9.18 2.54
C VAL A 58 5.91 9.06 2.17
N VAL A 59 5.44 7.84 1.96
CA VAL A 59 4.04 7.50 1.70
C VAL A 59 3.62 6.43 2.71
N LEU A 60 2.51 6.65 3.42
CA LEU A 60 1.94 5.71 4.37
C LEU A 60 0.84 4.90 3.69
N VAL A 61 0.92 3.57 3.78
CA VAL A 61 0.03 2.63 3.11
C VAL A 61 -0.51 1.61 4.10
N ASP A 62 -1.81 1.26 4.00
CA ASP A 62 -2.42 0.22 4.82
C ASP A 62 -3.05 -0.87 3.93
N ALA A 63 -2.72 -2.12 4.19
CA ALA A 63 -3.20 -3.26 3.42
C ALA A 63 -4.44 -3.95 4.01
N GLY A 64 -5.26 -3.24 4.80
CA GLY A 64 -6.56 -3.71 5.29
C GLY A 64 -6.54 -4.36 6.67
N ASP A 65 -7.71 -4.74 7.13
CA ASP A 65 -7.99 -5.30 8.47
C ASP A 65 -7.53 -4.37 9.60
N ARG A 66 -7.94 -3.09 9.50
CA ARG A 66 -7.51 -2.05 10.44
C ARG A 66 -8.30 -2.02 11.73
N TRP A 67 -9.56 -2.46 11.73
CA TRP A 67 -10.41 -2.54 12.93
C TRP A 67 -10.87 -3.98 13.19
N THR A 68 -11.70 -4.17 14.23
CA THR A 68 -12.16 -5.46 14.77
C THR A 68 -11.05 -6.29 15.42
N GLY A 69 -11.17 -6.48 16.74
CA GLY A 69 -10.25 -7.29 17.53
C GLY A 69 -9.79 -6.64 18.83
N ASN A 70 -10.37 -5.47 19.20
CA ASN A 70 -10.12 -4.82 20.48
C ASN A 70 -11.39 -4.20 21.05
N ALA A 71 -11.80 -4.63 22.23
CA ALA A 71 -13.06 -4.23 22.84
C ALA A 71 -13.23 -2.72 22.98
N TYR A 72 -12.17 -1.95 23.22
CA TYR A 72 -12.26 -0.47 23.32
C TYR A 72 -12.61 0.18 21.99
N VAL A 73 -12.14 -0.39 20.89
CA VAL A 73 -12.41 0.12 19.54
C VAL A 73 -13.76 -0.42 19.04
N ASP A 74 -14.02 -1.71 19.29
CA ASP A 74 -15.22 -2.39 18.80
C ASP A 74 -16.49 -1.93 19.54
N MET A 75 -16.37 -1.50 20.80
CA MET A 75 -17.46 -0.96 21.64
C MET A 75 -17.49 0.59 21.66
N ALA A 76 -16.67 1.25 20.88
CA ALA A 76 -16.74 2.71 20.75
C ALA A 76 -18.12 3.14 20.22
N PRO A 77 -18.60 4.37 20.47
CA PRO A 77 -19.88 4.88 19.95
C PRO A 77 -20.00 4.71 18.41
N THR A 78 -18.87 4.78 17.71
CA THR A 78 -18.74 4.38 16.32
C THR A 78 -17.58 3.39 16.27
N PRO A 79 -17.84 2.07 16.15
CA PRO A 79 -16.79 1.05 16.08
C PRO A 79 -15.76 1.36 15.00
N GLY A 80 -14.47 1.07 15.25
CA GLY A 80 -13.40 1.36 14.28
C GLY A 80 -12.95 2.83 14.17
N MET A 81 -13.78 3.80 14.54
CA MET A 81 -13.46 5.23 14.42
C MET A 81 -12.16 5.65 15.11
N PRO A 82 -11.78 5.10 16.29
CA PRO A 82 -10.49 5.41 16.91
C PRO A 82 -9.29 5.10 16.02
N MET A 83 -9.36 4.02 15.21
CA MET A 83 -8.29 3.67 14.27
C MET A 83 -8.25 4.63 13.09
N ILE A 84 -9.41 5.00 12.53
CA ILE A 84 -9.49 5.99 11.44
C ILE A 84 -8.95 7.34 11.89
N ALA A 85 -9.35 7.81 13.07
CA ALA A 85 -8.87 9.07 13.61
C ALA A 85 -7.33 9.09 13.75
N LEU A 86 -6.76 7.99 14.26
CA LEU A 86 -5.31 7.82 14.34
C LEU A 86 -4.66 7.86 12.95
N MET A 87 -5.18 7.11 11.99
CA MET A 87 -4.64 7.06 10.64
C MET A 87 -4.71 8.42 9.94
N ASN A 88 -5.82 9.15 10.12
CA ASN A 88 -5.97 10.50 9.61
C ASN A 88 -4.93 11.45 10.23
N GLU A 89 -4.71 11.39 11.54
CA GLU A 89 -3.73 12.22 12.24
C GLU A 89 -2.29 11.92 11.81
N LEU A 90 -1.96 10.65 11.61
CA LEU A 90 -0.65 10.22 11.11
C LEU A 90 -0.43 10.57 9.64
N GLY A 91 -1.48 10.90 8.91
CA GLY A 91 -1.43 11.25 7.50
C GLY A 91 -1.12 10.04 6.63
N TYR A 92 -1.91 8.97 6.77
CA TYR A 92 -1.92 7.90 5.78
C TYR A 92 -2.27 8.47 4.41
N ASP A 93 -1.72 7.90 3.36
CA ASP A 93 -1.94 8.34 1.98
C ASP A 93 -2.91 7.41 1.23
N VAL A 94 -2.75 6.08 1.41
CA VAL A 94 -3.51 5.08 0.66
C VAL A 94 -3.85 3.87 1.55
N ALA A 95 -5.03 3.29 1.35
CA ALA A 95 -5.40 2.01 1.95
C ALA A 95 -6.21 1.13 0.98
N THR A 96 -6.19 -0.19 1.20
CA THR A 96 -7.17 -1.11 0.61
C THR A 96 -8.15 -1.61 1.66
N LEU A 97 -9.09 -2.47 1.26
CA LEU A 97 -9.98 -3.18 2.17
C LEU A 97 -9.40 -4.54 2.54
N GLY A 98 -9.63 -4.99 3.78
CA GLY A 98 -9.54 -6.38 4.17
C GLY A 98 -10.94 -6.99 4.37
N ASN A 99 -11.02 -8.23 4.82
CA ASN A 99 -12.31 -8.88 5.07
C ASN A 99 -13.01 -8.32 6.31
N HIS A 100 -12.27 -7.95 7.34
CA HIS A 100 -12.83 -7.38 8.57
C HIS A 100 -13.38 -5.95 8.40
N GLU A 101 -13.09 -5.27 7.31
CA GLU A 101 -13.76 -4.01 7.00
C GLU A 101 -15.28 -4.19 6.82
N PHE A 102 -15.73 -5.38 6.44
CA PHE A 102 -17.14 -5.69 6.23
C PHE A 102 -17.90 -6.20 7.48
N ASP A 103 -17.25 -6.35 8.63
CA ASP A 103 -17.85 -6.95 9.84
C ASP A 103 -19.12 -6.24 10.31
N HIS A 104 -19.20 -4.93 10.16
CA HIS A 104 -20.38 -4.12 10.52
C HIS A 104 -21.32 -3.85 9.33
N GLY A 105 -21.10 -4.56 8.20
CA GLY A 105 -21.88 -4.44 6.98
C GLY A 105 -21.52 -3.26 6.09
N GLN A 106 -21.94 -3.36 4.82
CA GLN A 106 -21.52 -2.44 3.75
C GLN A 106 -21.94 -0.98 3.95
N ALA A 107 -23.15 -0.74 4.50
CA ALA A 107 -23.62 0.62 4.74
C ALA A 107 -22.83 1.32 5.87
N PHE A 108 -22.36 0.55 6.85
CA PHE A 108 -21.46 1.05 7.88
C PHE A 108 -20.09 1.36 7.27
N LEU A 109 -19.53 0.42 6.51
CA LEU A 109 -18.24 0.61 5.84
C LEU A 109 -18.23 1.85 4.94
N GLY A 110 -19.29 2.09 4.18
CA GLY A 110 -19.41 3.30 3.35
C GLY A 110 -19.25 4.59 4.17
N ARG A 111 -19.94 4.71 5.31
CA ARG A 111 -19.79 5.88 6.19
C ARG A 111 -18.39 5.99 6.81
N MET A 112 -17.74 4.86 7.08
CA MET A 112 -16.37 4.87 7.59
C MET A 112 -15.38 5.34 6.54
N ILE A 113 -15.56 4.94 5.27
CA ILE A 113 -14.76 5.42 4.13
C ILE A 113 -14.90 6.95 3.98
N ASP A 114 -16.11 7.50 4.09
CA ASP A 114 -16.36 8.95 4.05
C ASP A 114 -15.61 9.72 5.15
N SER A 115 -15.22 9.04 6.24
CA SER A 115 -14.48 9.62 7.38
C SER A 115 -12.96 9.54 7.23
N MET A 116 -12.46 8.83 6.21
CA MET A 116 -11.04 8.68 5.94
C MET A 116 -10.50 9.89 5.17
N ALA A 117 -9.37 10.43 5.61
CA ALA A 117 -8.69 11.55 4.95
C ALA A 117 -7.61 11.06 3.95
N PHE A 118 -7.62 9.79 3.61
CA PHE A 118 -6.70 9.12 2.69
C PHE A 118 -7.48 8.36 1.62
N GLU A 119 -6.81 8.04 0.51
CA GLU A 119 -7.42 7.33 -0.60
C GLU A 119 -7.70 5.85 -0.23
N VAL A 120 -8.92 5.39 -0.47
CA VAL A 120 -9.28 3.97 -0.34
C VAL A 120 -9.49 3.39 -1.73
N VAL A 121 -8.69 2.39 -2.08
CA VAL A 121 -8.71 1.75 -3.40
C VAL A 121 -9.04 0.27 -3.26
N CYS A 122 -9.95 -0.23 -4.12
CA CYS A 122 -10.23 -1.66 -4.21
C CYS A 122 -10.74 -2.01 -5.62
N ALA A 123 -9.95 -2.77 -6.36
CA ALA A 123 -10.20 -3.07 -7.77
C ALA A 123 -11.23 -4.18 -7.98
N ASN A 124 -11.46 -5.00 -6.96
CA ASN A 124 -12.30 -6.18 -7.07
C ASN A 124 -13.53 -6.17 -6.15
N VAL A 125 -14.02 -4.99 -5.82
CA VAL A 125 -15.35 -4.85 -5.19
C VAL A 125 -16.22 -4.00 -6.10
N THR A 126 -17.35 -4.55 -6.52
CA THR A 126 -18.37 -3.83 -7.26
C THR A 126 -19.72 -3.94 -6.55
N SER A 127 -20.57 -2.95 -6.71
CA SER A 127 -21.88 -2.89 -6.08
C SER A 127 -22.95 -2.52 -7.10
N ASP A 128 -24.05 -3.25 -7.09
CA ASP A 128 -25.28 -2.91 -7.80
C ASP A 128 -26.26 -2.11 -6.93
N THR A 129 -25.91 -1.89 -5.66
CA THR A 129 -26.71 -1.21 -4.65
C THR A 129 -26.17 0.20 -4.38
N CYS A 130 -27.04 1.11 -3.92
CA CYS A 130 -26.65 2.46 -3.52
C CYS A 130 -26.10 2.54 -2.09
N THR A 131 -25.91 1.41 -1.40
CA THR A 131 -25.50 1.38 0.01
C THR A 131 -23.99 1.31 0.22
N PHE A 132 -23.24 0.87 -0.78
CA PHE A 132 -21.80 0.82 -0.77
C PHE A 132 -21.21 1.75 -1.84
N PRO A 133 -20.24 2.61 -1.53
CA PRO A 133 -19.65 3.50 -2.51
C PRO A 133 -18.87 2.71 -3.57
N GLN A 134 -18.93 3.14 -4.82
CA GLN A 134 -18.05 2.63 -5.84
C GLN A 134 -16.62 3.12 -5.57
N LEU A 135 -15.73 2.23 -5.15
CA LEU A 135 -14.35 2.56 -4.89
C LEU A 135 -13.54 2.67 -6.19
N PRO A 136 -12.56 3.58 -6.25
CA PRO A 136 -11.59 3.57 -7.33
C PRO A 136 -10.75 2.29 -7.26
N PRO A 137 -10.44 1.66 -8.40
CA PRO A 137 -9.59 0.47 -8.44
C PRO A 137 -8.14 0.76 -8.07
N TYR A 138 -7.72 2.01 -8.26
CA TYR A 138 -6.36 2.49 -8.05
C TYR A 138 -6.33 4.01 -7.81
N VAL A 139 -5.20 4.48 -7.33
CA VAL A 139 -4.84 5.91 -7.28
C VAL A 139 -3.41 6.10 -7.79
N VAL A 140 -3.14 7.25 -8.40
CA VAL A 140 -1.79 7.67 -8.77
C VAL A 140 -1.44 8.92 -7.99
N LEU A 141 -0.45 8.81 -7.11
CA LEU A 141 0.09 9.94 -6.35
C LEU A 141 1.30 10.53 -7.09
N ASP A 142 1.37 11.84 -7.19
CA ASP A 142 2.59 12.55 -7.60
C ASP A 142 3.30 13.10 -6.35
N LYS A 143 4.48 12.58 -6.09
CA LYS A 143 5.33 13.02 -4.98
C LYS A 143 6.66 13.53 -5.55
N ASP A 144 6.80 14.85 -5.61
CA ASP A 144 8.01 15.54 -6.15
C ASP A 144 8.34 15.10 -7.60
N GLY A 145 7.31 14.89 -8.43
CA GLY A 145 7.45 14.45 -9.83
C GLY A 145 7.75 12.96 -10.01
N ILE A 146 7.59 12.12 -8.97
CA ILE A 146 7.53 10.66 -9.07
C ILE A 146 6.06 10.26 -9.07
N ARG A 147 5.62 9.58 -10.11
CA ARG A 147 4.26 9.03 -10.23
C ARG A 147 4.23 7.62 -9.65
N ILE A 148 3.48 7.46 -8.56
CA ILE A 148 3.37 6.20 -7.82
C ILE A 148 1.93 5.71 -7.96
N GLY A 149 1.73 4.60 -8.67
CA GLY A 149 0.42 3.95 -8.79
C GLY A 149 0.22 2.94 -7.66
N PHE A 150 -0.96 2.96 -7.06
CA PHE A 150 -1.39 1.99 -6.05
C PHE A 150 -2.68 1.34 -6.52
N VAL A 151 -2.65 0.02 -6.71
CA VAL A 151 -3.82 -0.81 -7.00
C VAL A 151 -4.20 -1.54 -5.72
N GLY A 152 -5.49 -1.54 -5.34
CA GLY A 152 -5.97 -2.27 -4.17
C GLY A 152 -6.73 -3.53 -4.55
N VAL A 153 -6.59 -4.61 -3.76
CA VAL A 153 -7.42 -5.82 -3.88
C VAL A 153 -7.71 -6.43 -2.52
N VAL A 154 -8.86 -7.11 -2.40
CA VAL A 154 -9.27 -7.88 -1.21
C VAL A 154 -9.52 -9.33 -1.60
N THR A 155 -9.33 -10.25 -0.66
CA THR A 155 -9.60 -11.69 -0.86
C THR A 155 -11.07 -11.97 -1.26
N ASN A 156 -11.29 -13.06 -1.99
CA ASN A 156 -12.61 -13.62 -2.26
C ASN A 156 -12.61 -15.17 -2.17
N TYR A 157 -11.57 -15.73 -1.54
CA TYR A 157 -11.27 -17.16 -1.60
C TYR A 157 -11.86 -17.97 -0.43
N GLU A 158 -12.22 -17.32 0.71
CA GLU A 158 -12.69 -18.02 1.92
C GLU A 158 -14.18 -18.33 1.91
N GLY A 159 -14.96 -17.52 1.18
CA GLY A 159 -16.40 -17.70 1.03
C GLY A 159 -16.79 -18.16 -0.37
N PRO A 160 -18.09 -18.26 -0.69
CA PRO A 160 -18.55 -18.59 -2.02
C PRO A 160 -18.44 -17.39 -2.98
N GLY A 161 -17.20 -16.96 -3.26
CA GLY A 161 -16.90 -15.82 -4.11
C GLY A 161 -16.93 -14.46 -3.41
N HIS A 162 -16.73 -14.43 -2.09
CA HIS A 162 -16.59 -13.21 -1.29
C HIS A 162 -15.60 -13.46 -0.12
N PRO A 163 -15.12 -12.42 0.57
CA PRO A 163 -14.29 -12.56 1.77
C PRO A 163 -14.97 -13.37 2.88
N ALA A 164 -14.19 -13.89 3.83
CA ALA A 164 -14.74 -14.47 5.05
C ALA A 164 -15.56 -13.42 5.82
N GLY A 165 -16.72 -13.80 6.34
CA GLY A 165 -17.58 -12.90 7.09
C GLY A 165 -19.05 -13.30 7.05
N ASN A 166 -19.92 -12.41 7.53
CA ASN A 166 -21.36 -12.62 7.49
C ASN A 166 -21.89 -12.37 6.06
N GLU A 167 -22.54 -13.37 5.45
CA GLU A 167 -23.10 -13.28 4.09
C GLU A 167 -23.98 -12.04 3.88
N SER A 168 -24.73 -11.61 4.90
CA SER A 168 -25.58 -10.41 4.79
C SER A 168 -24.78 -9.12 4.59
N SER A 169 -23.51 -9.09 4.99
CA SER A 169 -22.61 -7.96 4.77
C SER A 169 -22.19 -7.80 3.31
N PHE A 170 -22.33 -8.85 2.52
CA PHE A 170 -21.94 -8.90 1.12
C PHE A 170 -23.10 -8.86 0.13
N ALA A 171 -24.34 -8.79 0.63
CA ALA A 171 -25.53 -8.80 -0.23
C ALA A 171 -25.51 -7.66 -1.27
N GLY A 172 -25.57 -7.98 -2.57
CA GLY A 172 -25.48 -7.02 -3.67
C GLY A 172 -24.06 -6.51 -3.96
N LEU A 173 -23.04 -7.11 -3.35
CA LEU A 173 -21.64 -6.90 -3.71
C LEU A 173 -21.15 -8.08 -4.55
N GLU A 174 -20.32 -7.79 -5.52
CA GLU A 174 -19.56 -8.78 -6.28
C GLU A 174 -18.06 -8.59 -6.02
N PHE A 175 -17.34 -9.70 -5.96
CA PHE A 175 -15.91 -9.74 -5.74
C PHE A 175 -15.22 -10.51 -6.89
N PRO A 176 -15.00 -9.87 -8.05
CA PRO A 176 -14.19 -10.45 -9.12
C PRO A 176 -12.84 -10.98 -8.61
N ASP A 177 -12.25 -11.92 -9.36
CA ASP A 177 -10.98 -12.52 -8.99
C ASP A 177 -9.89 -11.46 -8.76
N PRO A 178 -9.30 -11.38 -7.54
CA PRO A 178 -8.37 -10.31 -7.18
C PRO A 178 -7.07 -10.38 -7.99
N GLN A 179 -6.57 -11.57 -8.34
CA GLN A 179 -5.35 -11.70 -9.14
C GLN A 179 -5.59 -11.20 -10.57
N ALA A 180 -6.74 -11.55 -11.17
CA ALA A 180 -7.09 -11.06 -12.49
C ALA A 180 -7.23 -9.54 -12.53
N MET A 181 -7.83 -8.94 -11.48
CA MET A 181 -7.98 -7.49 -11.39
C MET A 181 -6.64 -6.81 -11.12
N ALA A 182 -5.78 -7.37 -10.28
CA ALA A 182 -4.43 -6.89 -10.08
C ALA A 182 -3.63 -6.85 -11.39
N LEU A 183 -3.65 -7.93 -12.17
CA LEU A 183 -2.95 -7.99 -13.47
C LEU A 183 -3.51 -7.00 -14.48
N LYS A 184 -4.84 -6.86 -14.55
CA LYS A 184 -5.51 -5.91 -15.45
C LYS A 184 -5.03 -4.49 -15.20
N TYR A 185 -5.09 -4.03 -13.95
CA TYR A 185 -4.72 -2.66 -13.62
C TYR A 185 -3.21 -2.43 -13.58
N ALA A 186 -2.41 -3.48 -13.35
CA ALA A 186 -0.97 -3.39 -13.56
C ALA A 186 -0.62 -3.06 -15.01
N ALA A 187 -1.23 -3.76 -15.97
CA ALA A 187 -1.00 -3.52 -17.40
C ALA A 187 -1.47 -2.12 -17.84
N GLU A 188 -2.58 -1.63 -17.28
CA GLU A 188 -3.12 -0.30 -17.56
C GLU A 188 -2.21 0.81 -17.02
N LEU A 189 -1.74 0.68 -15.77
CA LEU A 189 -1.01 1.73 -15.07
C LEU A 189 0.49 1.75 -15.33
N ARG A 190 1.11 0.62 -15.68
CA ARG A 190 2.57 0.54 -15.83
C ARG A 190 3.16 1.63 -16.76
N PRO A 191 2.55 1.95 -17.91
CA PRO A 191 3.04 3.02 -18.78
C PRO A 191 2.94 4.43 -18.16
N GLU A 192 2.06 4.61 -17.18
CA GLU A 192 1.70 5.88 -16.56
C GLU A 192 2.52 6.18 -15.28
N CYS A 193 3.13 5.15 -14.65
CA CYS A 193 3.75 5.25 -13.34
C CYS A 193 5.26 4.99 -13.38
N ASP A 194 5.99 5.70 -12.52
CA ASP A 194 7.42 5.44 -12.26
C ASP A 194 7.61 4.27 -11.30
N VAL A 195 6.71 4.17 -10.30
CA VAL A 195 6.61 3.09 -9.33
C VAL A 195 5.19 2.55 -9.34
N LEU A 196 5.04 1.23 -9.33
CA LEU A 196 3.74 0.57 -9.28
C LEU A 196 3.69 -0.39 -8.09
N VAL A 197 2.70 -0.18 -7.22
CA VAL A 197 2.50 -0.90 -5.96
C VAL A 197 1.16 -1.62 -5.98
N LEU A 198 1.14 -2.89 -5.61
CA LEU A 198 -0.07 -3.61 -5.25
C LEU A 198 -0.25 -3.52 -3.74
N VAL A 199 -1.42 -3.07 -3.30
CA VAL A 199 -1.86 -3.11 -1.91
C VAL A 199 -2.85 -4.27 -1.79
N SER A 200 -2.37 -5.39 -1.28
CA SER A 200 -3.05 -6.68 -1.36
C SER A 200 -3.56 -7.13 0.01
N HIS A 201 -4.83 -7.51 0.06
CA HIS A 201 -5.38 -8.25 1.20
C HIS A 201 -5.93 -9.61 0.73
N MET A 202 -5.18 -10.32 -0.11
CA MET A 202 -5.59 -11.66 -0.58
C MET A 202 -4.78 -12.82 0.02
N GLY A 203 -3.78 -12.52 0.85
CA GLY A 203 -2.90 -13.49 1.48
C GLY A 203 -1.58 -13.70 0.72
N ASP A 204 -0.50 -13.99 1.48
CA ASP A 204 0.84 -14.09 0.90
C ASP A 204 0.98 -15.31 -0.03
N ASP A 205 0.23 -16.37 0.17
CA ASP A 205 0.16 -17.52 -0.73
C ASP A 205 -0.37 -17.12 -2.12
N ARG A 206 -1.43 -16.33 -2.18
CA ARG A 206 -2.01 -15.81 -3.43
C ARG A 206 -1.14 -14.74 -4.07
N ASP A 207 -0.50 -13.90 -3.27
CA ASP A 207 0.47 -12.93 -3.74
C ASP A 207 1.67 -13.63 -4.40
N ARG A 208 2.17 -14.70 -3.80
CA ARG A 208 3.25 -15.53 -4.37
C ARG A 208 2.84 -16.21 -5.68
N GLU A 209 1.63 -16.73 -5.76
CA GLU A 209 1.08 -17.32 -7.02
C GLU A 209 1.03 -16.26 -8.13
N LEU A 210 0.49 -15.08 -7.83
CA LEU A 210 0.44 -13.96 -8.78
C LEU A 210 1.83 -13.61 -9.31
N LEU A 211 2.82 -13.49 -8.42
CA LEU A 211 4.18 -13.10 -8.79
C LEU A 211 4.92 -14.23 -9.53
N ALA A 212 4.71 -15.50 -9.14
CA ALA A 212 5.29 -16.66 -9.78
C ALA A 212 4.78 -16.85 -11.23
N GLY A 213 3.59 -16.37 -11.54
CA GLY A 213 3.02 -16.37 -12.88
C GLY A 213 3.78 -15.49 -13.89
N GLY A 214 4.68 -14.62 -13.44
CA GLY A 214 5.60 -13.83 -14.27
C GLY A 214 4.94 -12.71 -15.11
N ALA A 215 3.62 -12.54 -15.02
CA ALA A 215 2.89 -11.46 -15.71
C ALA A 215 2.78 -10.17 -14.90
N SER A 216 3.18 -10.19 -13.63
CA SER A 216 3.14 -9.04 -12.74
C SER A 216 4.12 -7.96 -13.19
N GLN A 217 3.67 -6.72 -13.16
CA GLN A 217 4.46 -5.53 -13.48
C GLN A 217 4.67 -4.62 -12.27
N TYR A 218 4.36 -5.12 -11.07
CA TYR A 218 4.54 -4.39 -9.83
C TYR A 218 6.03 -4.32 -9.43
N ASP A 219 6.43 -3.20 -8.84
CA ASP A 219 7.73 -3.04 -8.20
C ASP A 219 7.70 -3.58 -6.76
N VAL A 220 6.56 -3.37 -6.07
CA VAL A 220 6.32 -3.77 -4.69
C VAL A 220 4.90 -4.32 -4.53
N VAL A 221 4.73 -5.36 -3.73
CA VAL A 221 3.46 -5.82 -3.16
C VAL A 221 3.50 -5.60 -1.65
N ILE A 222 2.56 -4.84 -1.14
CA ILE A 222 2.31 -4.67 0.29
C ILE A 222 1.12 -5.55 0.63
N GLY A 223 1.38 -6.69 1.27
CA GLY A 223 0.40 -7.73 1.57
C GLY A 223 -0.23 -7.63 2.95
N GLY A 224 -1.27 -8.44 3.17
CA GLY A 224 -2.00 -8.63 4.42
C GLY A 224 -2.70 -9.98 4.47
N HIS A 225 -3.62 -10.16 5.40
CA HIS A 225 -4.54 -11.29 5.56
C HIS A 225 -3.97 -12.54 6.25
N THR A 226 -2.83 -13.06 5.86
CA THR A 226 -2.24 -14.29 6.44
C THR A 226 -1.50 -14.05 7.75
N HIS A 227 -1.33 -12.80 8.16
CA HIS A 227 -0.67 -12.42 9.42
C HIS A 227 0.82 -12.81 9.50
N GLU A 228 1.44 -13.11 8.39
CA GLU A 228 2.85 -13.51 8.33
C GLU A 228 3.79 -12.29 8.24
N GLU A 229 5.02 -12.46 8.67
CA GLU A 229 6.09 -11.49 8.36
C GLU A 229 6.77 -11.94 7.07
N VAL A 230 6.62 -11.15 6.00
CA VAL A 230 7.14 -11.48 4.68
C VAL A 230 8.10 -10.40 4.20
N ASP A 231 9.27 -10.86 3.72
CA ASP A 231 10.30 -10.08 3.04
C ASP A 231 10.91 -10.98 1.96
N THR A 232 10.37 -10.90 0.74
CA THR A 232 10.75 -11.84 -0.32
C THR A 232 10.75 -11.15 -1.69
N LEU A 233 11.78 -11.39 -2.47
CA LEU A 233 11.87 -10.96 -3.87
C LEU A 233 11.46 -12.10 -4.80
N ILE A 234 10.41 -11.89 -5.61
CA ILE A 234 9.90 -12.88 -6.57
C ILE A 234 9.81 -12.24 -7.95
N GLY A 235 10.52 -12.78 -8.93
CA GLY A 235 10.49 -12.27 -10.30
C GLY A 235 10.93 -10.79 -10.47
N GLY A 236 11.61 -10.23 -9.48
CA GLY A 236 12.02 -8.83 -9.45
C GLY A 236 11.06 -7.91 -8.67
N THR A 237 9.92 -8.41 -8.22
CA THR A 237 8.96 -7.70 -7.36
C THR A 237 9.22 -8.03 -5.89
N LEU A 238 9.27 -7.01 -5.04
CA LEU A 238 9.38 -7.18 -3.58
C LEU A 238 7.98 -7.44 -3.00
N LEU A 239 7.78 -8.58 -2.34
CA LEU A 239 6.59 -8.91 -1.56
C LEU A 239 6.90 -8.71 -0.07
N THR A 240 6.03 -7.94 0.60
CA THR A 240 6.16 -7.61 2.01
C THR A 240 4.85 -7.82 2.78
N GLN A 241 4.95 -8.23 4.04
CA GLN A 241 3.85 -8.22 5.00
C GLN A 241 4.44 -8.01 6.41
N THR A 242 3.73 -7.34 7.31
CA THR A 242 4.30 -6.87 8.59
C THR A 242 3.89 -7.73 9.81
N GLY A 243 3.30 -8.88 9.57
CA GLY A 243 2.67 -9.68 10.61
C GLY A 243 1.26 -9.18 10.90
N LYS A 244 0.91 -9.06 12.17
CA LYS A 244 -0.40 -8.57 12.62
C LYS A 244 -0.32 -7.76 13.91
N ASP A 245 -1.50 -7.26 14.36
CA ASP A 245 -1.69 -6.62 15.66
C ASP A 245 -0.84 -5.35 15.84
N LEU A 246 -0.41 -4.71 14.74
CA LEU A 246 0.46 -3.52 14.78
C LEU A 246 1.74 -3.76 15.62
N ARG A 247 2.32 -4.97 15.55
CA ARG A 247 3.60 -5.30 16.21
C ARG A 247 4.79 -4.69 15.50
N ASN A 248 4.65 -4.51 14.20
CA ASN A 248 5.68 -3.92 13.36
C ASN A 248 5.07 -2.89 12.41
N ILE A 249 5.90 -1.99 11.91
CA ILE A 249 5.67 -1.21 10.71
C ILE A 249 6.71 -1.64 9.66
N GLY A 250 6.28 -1.79 8.41
CA GLY A 250 7.14 -2.07 7.28
C GLY A 250 7.78 -0.79 6.74
N VAL A 251 9.05 -0.83 6.43
CA VAL A 251 9.78 0.29 5.82
C VAL A 251 10.40 -0.21 4.51
N THR A 252 9.73 0.08 3.40
CA THR A 252 10.23 -0.22 2.05
C THR A 252 10.96 0.99 1.51
N THR A 253 12.24 0.83 1.18
CA THR A 253 13.07 1.88 0.58
C THR A 253 13.24 1.61 -0.91
N ILE A 254 12.73 2.50 -1.75
CA ILE A 254 12.82 2.43 -3.20
C ILE A 254 13.85 3.44 -3.69
N ARG A 255 14.94 2.95 -4.24
CA ARG A 255 15.97 3.78 -4.86
C ARG A 255 15.61 4.03 -6.32
N MET A 256 15.55 5.30 -6.71
CA MET A 256 15.22 5.74 -8.05
C MET A 256 16.45 6.31 -8.75
N LYS A 257 16.62 5.98 -10.02
CA LYS A 257 17.57 6.66 -10.92
C LYS A 257 16.82 7.32 -12.06
N GLY A 258 16.67 8.63 -11.94
CA GLY A 258 15.73 9.37 -12.78
C GLY A 258 14.28 8.96 -12.44
N ARG A 259 13.57 8.39 -13.42
CA ARG A 259 12.20 7.88 -13.31
C ARG A 259 12.11 6.35 -13.21
N LYS A 260 13.22 5.64 -13.02
CA LYS A 260 13.24 4.17 -12.96
C LYS A 260 13.60 3.70 -11.56
N VAL A 261 12.96 2.64 -11.12
CA VAL A 261 13.34 1.89 -9.93
C VAL A 261 14.70 1.25 -10.19
N ALA A 262 15.68 1.55 -9.34
CA ALA A 262 17.04 1.02 -9.41
C ALA A 262 17.30 -0.07 -8.35
N GLY A 263 16.44 -0.16 -7.35
CA GLY A 263 16.49 -1.17 -6.31
C GLY A 263 15.46 -0.91 -5.22
N VAL A 264 15.11 -1.97 -4.52
CA VAL A 264 14.17 -1.98 -3.40
C VAL A 264 14.80 -2.72 -2.23
N ASP A 265 14.56 -2.23 -1.02
CA ASP A 265 14.95 -2.88 0.24
C ASP A 265 13.80 -2.78 1.23
N PHE A 266 13.70 -3.75 2.11
CA PHE A 266 12.67 -3.80 3.15
C PHE A 266 13.28 -4.06 4.53
N ARG A 267 12.64 -3.55 5.55
CA ARG A 267 12.89 -3.92 6.94
C ARG A 267 11.65 -3.73 7.78
N LEU A 268 11.49 -4.55 8.79
CA LEU A 268 10.51 -4.36 9.84
C LEU A 268 11.08 -3.46 10.95
N VAL A 269 10.24 -2.58 11.49
CA VAL A 269 10.52 -1.80 12.70
C VAL A 269 9.51 -2.20 13.76
N SER A 270 9.99 -2.77 14.85
CA SER A 270 9.13 -3.23 15.95
C SER A 270 8.47 -2.06 16.67
N LEU A 271 7.17 -2.21 16.91
CA LEU A 271 6.31 -1.31 17.68
C LEU A 271 5.91 -1.93 19.03
N ALA A 272 6.21 -3.22 19.26
CA ALA A 272 5.92 -3.95 20.50
C ALA A 272 7.03 -3.78 21.56
#